data_121ee780c3225a5202338a1e161d03ed
#
_entry.id   121ee780c3225a5202338a1e161d03ed
#
_cell.length_a   1.000
_cell.length_b   1.000
_cell.length_c   1.000
_cell.angle_alpha   90.00
_cell.angle_beta   90.00
_cell.angle_gamma   90.00
#
_symmetry.space_group_name_H-M   'P 1'
#
loop_
_entity.id
_entity.type
_entity.pdbx_description
1 polymer ?
#
loop_
_entity_poly.entity_id
_entity_poly.type
_entity_poly.pdbx_seq_one_letter_code
_entity_poly.pdbx_strand_id
1 'polypeptide(L)'
;IFFQKKIKKIIPTEKISEVQKTLGEKVNSAKVGDLLVLDNIYFKNRSPIIVPTSRAVLYDLLCALEDNPNLKIQIQGHICCQLVSDYEDISTRRARAVYVFLVQNKINRKRLSYKGFGVSKPIHPIPEKTEAEANENRRVEIMIVEN
;
A
#
# COMPACT_ATOMS: atom_id res chain seq x y z
N ILE A 1 1.14 17.26 4.88
CA ILE A 1 2.59 17.09 4.79
C ILE A 1 3.25 17.89 5.91
N PHE A 2 3.02 19.16 5.93
CA PHE A 2 3.57 20.06 6.95
C PHE A 2 3.08 19.70 8.35
N PHE A 3 1.81 19.32 8.48
CA PHE A 3 1.18 18.90 9.72
C PHE A 3 1.79 17.61 10.27
N GLN A 4 2.07 16.63 9.41
CA GLN A 4 2.69 15.36 9.83
C GLN A 4 4.12 15.58 10.33
N LYS A 5 4.89 16.47 9.72
CA LYS A 5 6.22 16.83 10.20
C LYS A 5 6.18 17.46 11.60
N LYS A 6 5.16 18.25 11.89
CA LYS A 6 4.94 18.80 13.23
C LYS A 6 4.62 17.73 14.26
N ILE A 7 3.76 16.77 13.91
CA ILE A 7 3.38 15.67 14.78
C ILE A 7 4.62 14.82 15.13
N LYS A 8 5.46 14.51 14.14
CA LYS A 8 6.71 13.76 14.37
C LYS A 8 7.66 14.44 15.37
N LYS A 9 7.67 15.77 15.39
CA LYS A 9 8.50 16.53 16.34
C LYS A 9 7.97 16.51 17.77
N ILE A 10 6.68 16.25 17.93
CA ILE A 10 6.02 16.23 19.26
C ILE A 10 6.15 14.86 19.90
N ILE A 11 6.34 13.78 19.13
CA ILE A 11 6.49 12.42 19.64
C ILE A 11 7.88 12.25 20.26
N PRO A 12 8.00 11.84 21.54
CA PRO A 12 9.30 11.59 22.17
C PRO A 12 10.10 10.54 21.41
N THR A 13 11.40 10.74 21.28
CA THR A 13 12.32 9.85 20.56
C THR A 13 12.27 8.41 21.11
N GLU A 14 12.10 8.25 22.41
CA GLU A 14 11.99 6.95 23.08
C GLU A 14 10.78 6.13 22.62
N LYS A 15 9.66 6.81 22.32
CA LYS A 15 8.47 6.14 21.79
C LYS A 15 8.61 5.80 20.31
N ILE A 16 9.42 6.54 19.57
CA ILE A 16 9.67 6.28 18.15
C ILE A 16 10.47 4.98 17.95
N SER A 17 11.38 4.66 18.86
CA SER A 17 12.17 3.44 18.77
C SER A 17 11.37 2.15 18.99
N GLU A 18 10.23 2.25 19.68
CA GLU A 18 9.35 1.11 19.94
C GLU A 18 8.20 0.99 18.94
N VAL A 19 7.95 2.05 18.16
CA VAL A 19 6.88 2.07 17.16
C VAL A 19 7.40 1.50 15.85
N GLN A 20 6.56 0.76 15.13
CA GLN A 20 6.88 0.31 13.78
C GLN A 20 7.32 1.51 12.93
N LYS A 21 8.33 1.29 12.09
CA LYS A 21 8.81 2.31 11.16
C LYS A 21 7.65 2.85 10.33
N THR A 22 7.61 4.16 10.15
CA THR A 22 6.66 4.80 9.24
C THR A 22 6.90 4.35 7.79
N LEU A 23 5.92 4.51 6.95
CA LEU A 23 6.07 4.18 5.52
C LEU A 23 7.24 4.96 4.90
N GLY A 24 7.38 6.25 5.25
CA GLY A 24 8.49 7.08 4.79
C GLY A 24 9.85 6.51 5.17
N GLU A 25 9.99 6.04 6.41
CA GLU A 25 11.24 5.42 6.89
C GLU A 25 11.51 4.10 6.18
N LYS A 26 10.49 3.27 5.96
CA LYS A 26 10.62 2.02 5.20
C LYS A 26 11.07 2.28 3.77
N VAL A 27 10.50 3.30 3.14
CA VAL A 27 10.86 3.70 1.77
C VAL A 27 12.30 4.19 1.71
N ASN A 28 12.73 5.00 2.69
CA ASN A 28 14.09 5.54 2.71
C ASN A 28 15.17 4.46 2.79
N SER A 29 14.89 3.35 3.45
CA SER A 29 15.81 2.23 3.58
C SER A 29 15.59 1.12 2.56
N ALA A 30 14.55 1.21 1.75
CA ALA A 30 14.18 0.17 0.80
C ALA A 30 15.09 0.18 -0.43
N LYS A 31 15.31 -1.01 -0.99
CA LYS A 31 16.10 -1.23 -2.19
C LYS A 31 15.17 -1.62 -3.34
N VAL A 32 15.67 -1.45 -4.56
CA VAL A 32 14.96 -1.91 -5.76
C VAL A 32 14.58 -3.38 -5.61
N GLY A 33 13.32 -3.69 -5.89
CA GLY A 33 12.75 -5.03 -5.75
C GLY A 33 12.10 -5.31 -4.40
N ASP A 34 12.31 -4.47 -3.39
CA ASP A 34 11.66 -4.65 -2.09
C ASP A 34 10.16 -4.44 -2.18
N LEU A 35 9.41 -5.25 -1.42
CA LEU A 35 7.96 -5.17 -1.30
C LEU A 35 7.59 -4.64 0.07
N LEU A 36 6.78 -3.59 0.09
CA LEU A 36 6.28 -2.99 1.32
C LEU A 36 4.76 -3.10 1.36
N VAL A 37 4.22 -3.70 2.42
CA VAL A 37 2.77 -3.79 2.60
C VAL A 37 2.22 -2.44 3.04
N LEU A 38 1.14 -1.99 2.40
CA LEU A 38 0.40 -0.82 2.84
C LEU A 38 -0.60 -1.25 3.91
N ASP A 39 -0.18 -1.19 5.17
CA ASP A 39 -1.03 -1.55 6.29
C ASP A 39 -2.24 -0.61 6.38
N ASN A 40 -3.38 -1.17 6.79
CA ASN A 40 -4.61 -0.42 7.03
C ASN A 40 -5.23 0.25 5.80
N ILE A 41 -4.97 -0.30 4.60
CA ILE A 41 -5.75 0.10 3.44
C ILE A 41 -6.89 -0.90 3.23
N TYR A 42 -8.11 -0.39 3.21
CA TYR A 42 -9.33 -1.20 3.12
C TYR A 42 -10.21 -0.72 1.98
N PHE A 43 -10.98 -1.65 1.44
CA PHE A 43 -11.93 -1.39 0.37
C PHE A 43 -13.31 -1.87 0.80
N LYS A 44 -14.34 -1.27 0.22
CA LYS A 44 -15.69 -1.80 0.37
C LYS A 44 -15.74 -3.22 -0.18
N ASN A 45 -16.55 -4.08 0.44
CA ASN A 45 -16.64 -5.48 0.08
C ASN A 45 -16.85 -5.67 -1.43
N ARG A 46 -16.04 -6.52 -2.04
CA ARG A 46 -16.06 -6.83 -3.49
C ARG A 46 -16.00 -5.61 -4.39
N SER A 47 -15.27 -4.59 -3.97
CA SER A 47 -15.24 -3.29 -4.64
C SER A 47 -13.83 -2.70 -4.64
N PRO A 48 -13.49 -1.84 -5.62
CA PRO A 48 -12.28 -1.05 -5.59
C PRO A 48 -12.44 0.27 -4.83
N ILE A 49 -13.59 0.52 -4.21
CA ILE A 49 -13.84 1.76 -3.48
C ILE A 49 -13.11 1.73 -2.14
N ILE A 50 -12.20 2.69 -1.96
CA ILE A 50 -11.40 2.83 -0.74
C ILE A 50 -12.29 3.41 0.36
N VAL A 51 -12.27 2.77 1.54
CA VAL A 51 -13.04 3.29 2.68
C VAL A 51 -12.36 4.56 3.24
N PRO A 52 -13.13 5.52 3.78
CA PRO A 52 -12.57 6.79 4.25
C PRO A 52 -11.47 6.67 5.31
N THR A 53 -11.53 5.65 6.18
CA THR A 53 -10.52 5.42 7.21
C THR A 53 -9.15 5.05 6.64
N SER A 54 -9.07 4.64 5.38
CA SER A 54 -7.82 4.31 4.69
C SER A 54 -7.09 5.53 4.12
N ARG A 55 -7.68 6.72 4.20
CA ARG A 55 -7.05 7.93 3.66
C ARG A 55 -5.71 8.26 4.30
N ALA A 56 -5.56 7.97 5.59
CA ALA A 56 -4.30 8.23 6.30
C ALA A 56 -3.12 7.51 5.65
N VAL A 57 -3.27 6.22 5.32
CA VAL A 57 -2.19 5.46 4.68
C VAL A 57 -1.92 5.95 3.25
N LEU A 58 -2.96 6.39 2.53
CA LEU A 58 -2.78 6.97 1.21
C LEU A 58 -2.00 8.28 1.26
N TYR A 59 -2.26 9.12 2.24
CA TYR A 59 -1.50 10.35 2.44
C TYR A 59 -0.06 10.07 2.86
N ASP A 60 0.17 9.04 3.67
CA ASP A 60 1.52 8.62 4.04
C ASP A 60 2.32 8.18 2.79
N LEU A 61 1.68 7.44 1.90
CA LEU A 61 2.30 7.05 0.63
C LEU A 61 2.57 8.26 -0.26
N LEU A 62 1.62 9.19 -0.34
CA LEU A 62 1.79 10.44 -1.09
C LEU A 62 2.99 11.24 -0.55
N CYS A 63 3.08 11.40 0.77
CA CYS A 63 4.22 12.08 1.40
C CYS A 63 5.54 11.39 1.10
N ALA A 64 5.58 10.06 1.15
CA ALA A 64 6.79 9.31 0.83
C ALA A 64 7.26 9.56 -0.60
N LEU A 65 6.34 9.62 -1.55
CA LEU A 65 6.64 9.93 -2.95
C LEU A 65 7.08 11.38 -3.15
N GLU A 66 6.47 12.32 -2.44
CA GLU A 66 6.86 13.73 -2.50
C GLU A 66 8.24 13.97 -1.89
N ASP A 67 8.53 13.31 -0.78
CA ASP A 67 9.81 13.44 -0.08
C ASP A 67 10.97 12.71 -0.79
N ASN A 68 10.66 11.79 -1.69
CA ASN A 68 11.64 11.00 -2.44
C ASN A 68 11.40 11.14 -3.95
N PRO A 69 11.86 12.23 -4.57
CA PRO A 69 11.53 12.53 -5.98
C PRO A 69 11.98 11.47 -6.99
N ASN A 70 13.01 10.69 -6.66
CA ASN A 70 13.54 9.64 -7.53
C ASN A 70 12.82 8.29 -7.36
N LEU A 71 11.95 8.18 -6.36
CA LEU A 71 11.24 6.95 -6.07
C LEU A 71 10.23 6.63 -7.17
N LYS A 72 10.34 5.41 -7.71
CA LYS A 72 9.34 4.83 -8.60
C LYS A 72 8.82 3.54 -8.00
N ILE A 73 7.53 3.34 -8.06
CA ILE A 73 6.86 2.20 -7.43
C ILE A 73 5.90 1.49 -8.39
N GLN A 74 5.70 0.20 -8.14
CA GLN A 74 4.59 -0.57 -8.69
C GLN A 74 3.61 -0.90 -7.56
N ILE A 75 2.36 -0.53 -7.73
CA ILE A 75 1.29 -0.82 -6.78
C ILE A 75 0.72 -2.19 -7.11
N GLN A 76 0.72 -3.11 -6.14
CA GLN A 76 0.31 -4.49 -6.34
C GLN A 76 -0.92 -4.82 -5.50
N GLY A 77 -1.99 -5.23 -6.16
CA GLY A 77 -3.23 -5.62 -5.50
C GLY A 77 -3.34 -7.13 -5.35
N HIS A 78 -3.81 -7.58 -4.19
CA HIS A 78 -4.03 -8.99 -3.86
C HIS A 78 -5.39 -9.16 -3.21
N ILE A 79 -6.04 -10.27 -3.50
CA ILE A 79 -7.32 -10.64 -2.88
C ILE A 79 -7.19 -11.97 -2.14
N CYS A 80 -8.22 -12.32 -1.36
CA CYS A 80 -8.29 -13.57 -0.62
C CYS A 80 -9.35 -14.51 -1.18
N CYS A 81 -9.42 -15.66 -0.60
CA CYS A 81 -10.61 -16.47 -0.42
C CYS A 81 -11.13 -17.19 -1.67
N GLN A 82 -10.58 -16.93 -2.83
CA GLN A 82 -10.99 -17.58 -4.08
C GLN A 82 -9.94 -18.56 -4.53
N LEU A 83 -10.36 -19.77 -4.87
CA LEU A 83 -9.48 -20.79 -5.44
C LEU A 83 -9.34 -20.66 -6.95
N VAL A 84 -10.14 -19.79 -7.57
CA VAL A 84 -10.16 -19.55 -9.00
C VAL A 84 -9.89 -18.07 -9.30
N SER A 85 -9.71 -17.77 -10.58
CA SER A 85 -9.33 -16.44 -11.04
C SER A 85 -10.24 -15.32 -10.53
N ASP A 86 -9.68 -14.14 -10.44
CA ASP A 86 -10.36 -12.90 -10.07
C ASP A 86 -11.24 -12.42 -11.24
N TYR A 87 -12.47 -12.92 -11.32
CA TYR A 87 -13.38 -12.68 -12.45
C TYR A 87 -13.69 -11.22 -12.71
N GLU A 88 -13.75 -10.42 -11.66
CA GLU A 88 -14.06 -8.99 -11.78
C GLU A 88 -12.80 -8.13 -11.80
N ASP A 89 -11.65 -8.79 -11.80
CA ASP A 89 -10.36 -8.13 -11.77
C ASP A 89 -10.23 -7.11 -10.62
N ILE A 90 -10.75 -7.48 -9.47
CA ILE A 90 -10.80 -6.64 -8.28
C ILE A 90 -9.39 -6.26 -7.82
N SER A 91 -8.45 -7.21 -7.88
CA SER A 91 -7.07 -6.93 -7.44
C SER A 91 -6.43 -5.80 -8.26
N THR A 92 -6.59 -5.84 -9.58
CA THR A 92 -6.09 -4.77 -10.46
C THR A 92 -6.83 -3.46 -10.24
N ARG A 93 -8.14 -3.52 -10.08
CA ARG A 93 -8.97 -2.33 -9.86
C ARG A 93 -8.65 -1.65 -8.53
N ARG A 94 -8.31 -2.43 -7.51
CA ARG A 94 -7.87 -1.89 -6.21
C ARG A 94 -6.49 -1.23 -6.32
N ALA A 95 -5.56 -1.87 -6.98
CA ALA A 95 -4.25 -1.27 -7.24
C ALA A 95 -4.39 0.02 -8.06
N ARG A 96 -5.27 0.00 -9.06
CA ARG A 96 -5.55 1.19 -9.88
C ARG A 96 -6.17 2.33 -9.07
N ALA A 97 -7.01 2.02 -8.08
CA ALA A 97 -7.61 3.05 -7.23
C ALA A 97 -6.54 3.83 -6.45
N VAL A 98 -5.53 3.15 -5.95
CA VAL A 98 -4.38 3.80 -5.29
C VAL A 98 -3.59 4.63 -6.31
N TYR A 99 -3.33 4.08 -7.47
CA TYR A 99 -2.65 4.79 -8.56
C TYR A 99 -3.39 6.08 -8.94
N VAL A 100 -4.70 6.02 -9.12
CA VAL A 100 -5.51 7.18 -9.48
C VAL A 100 -5.45 8.27 -8.40
N PHE A 101 -5.51 7.87 -7.13
CA PHE A 101 -5.35 8.81 -6.02
C PHE A 101 -4.03 9.57 -6.13
N LEU A 102 -2.93 8.86 -6.38
CA LEU A 102 -1.61 9.49 -6.47
C LEU A 102 -1.49 10.42 -7.69
N VAL A 103 -2.01 10.01 -8.83
CA VAL A 103 -2.02 10.85 -10.04
C VAL A 103 -2.85 12.10 -9.83
N GLN A 104 -4.01 11.99 -9.18
CA GLN A 104 -4.86 13.14 -8.86
C GLN A 104 -4.18 14.11 -7.90
N ASN A 105 -3.25 13.63 -7.09
CA ASN A 105 -2.44 14.43 -6.18
C ASN A 105 -1.08 14.81 -6.78
N LYS A 106 -1.00 14.83 -8.11
CA LYS A 106 0.11 15.37 -8.89
C LYS A 106 1.41 14.59 -8.85
N ILE A 107 1.36 13.30 -8.52
CA ILE A 107 2.50 12.43 -8.73
C ILE A 107 2.58 12.08 -10.22
N ASN A 108 3.76 12.22 -10.81
CA ASN A 108 3.97 11.95 -12.23
C ASN A 108 3.72 10.47 -12.53
N ARG A 109 2.90 10.21 -13.55
CA ARG A 109 2.56 8.85 -14.00
C ARG A 109 3.78 7.99 -14.32
N LYS A 110 4.86 8.60 -14.77
CA LYS A 110 6.11 7.90 -15.11
C LYS A 110 6.79 7.26 -13.90
N ARG A 111 6.40 7.69 -12.69
CA ARG A 111 6.92 7.14 -11.43
C ARG A 111 6.07 5.99 -10.90
N LEU A 112 4.93 5.72 -11.53
CA LEU A 112 3.91 4.83 -11.00
C LEU A 112 3.51 3.78 -12.02
N SER A 113 3.26 2.56 -11.54
CA SER A 113 2.56 1.53 -12.28
C SER A 113 1.69 0.73 -11.31
N TYR A 114 0.79 -0.08 -11.81
CA TYR A 114 -0.04 -0.92 -10.96
C TYR A 114 -0.26 -2.27 -11.62
N LYS A 115 -0.48 -3.30 -10.79
CA LYS A 115 -0.74 -4.66 -11.24
C LYS A 115 -1.58 -5.41 -10.23
N GLY A 116 -2.54 -6.19 -10.70
CA GLY A 116 -3.30 -7.12 -9.87
C GLY A 116 -2.74 -8.53 -9.99
N PHE A 117 -2.62 -9.20 -8.86
CA PHE A 117 -2.13 -10.59 -8.79
C PHE A 117 -3.24 -11.58 -8.43
N GLY A 118 -4.47 -11.08 -8.20
CA GLY A 118 -5.56 -11.94 -7.76
C GLY A 118 -5.20 -12.72 -6.51
N VAL A 119 -5.32 -14.05 -6.56
CA VAL A 119 -4.96 -14.97 -5.46
C VAL A 119 -3.64 -15.68 -5.72
N SER A 120 -2.88 -15.28 -6.73
CA SER A 120 -1.68 -16.02 -7.18
C SER A 120 -0.49 -15.91 -6.24
N LYS A 121 -0.47 -14.92 -5.36
CA LYS A 121 0.64 -14.68 -4.40
C LYS A 121 0.12 -14.51 -2.98
N PRO A 122 -0.52 -15.52 -2.39
CA PRO A 122 -1.01 -15.42 -1.03
C PRO A 122 0.12 -15.46 -0.01
N ILE A 123 -0.08 -14.75 1.12
CA ILE A 123 0.79 -14.89 2.30
C ILE A 123 0.46 -16.18 3.03
N HIS A 124 -0.84 -16.49 3.12
CA HIS A 124 -1.34 -17.70 3.76
C HIS A 124 -1.99 -18.62 2.74
N PRO A 125 -1.88 -19.95 2.90
CA PRO A 125 -2.54 -20.89 1.98
C PRO A 125 -4.04 -20.66 1.88
N ILE A 126 -4.60 -20.84 0.70
CA ILE A 126 -6.03 -20.76 0.44
C ILE A 126 -6.58 -22.19 0.36
N PRO A 127 -7.67 -22.52 1.05
CA PRO A 127 -8.51 -21.65 1.87
C PRO A 127 -7.84 -21.25 3.20
N GLU A 128 -8.01 -19.99 3.56
CA GLU A 128 -7.44 -19.45 4.80
C GLU A 128 -8.11 -20.09 6.02
N LYS A 129 -7.32 -20.27 7.09
CA LYS A 129 -7.80 -20.91 8.32
C LYS A 129 -8.58 -19.94 9.21
N THR A 130 -8.29 -18.66 9.13
CA THR A 130 -8.90 -17.61 9.96
C THR A 130 -9.20 -16.37 9.15
N GLU A 131 -10.07 -15.51 9.67
CA GLU A 131 -10.35 -14.21 9.07
C GLU A 131 -9.10 -13.31 9.11
N ALA A 132 -8.27 -13.45 10.12
CA ALA A 132 -7.00 -12.71 10.19
C ALA A 132 -6.08 -13.07 9.02
N GLU A 133 -5.96 -14.35 8.68
CA GLU A 133 -5.18 -14.79 7.53
C GLU A 133 -5.77 -14.27 6.21
N ALA A 134 -7.10 -14.30 6.08
CA ALA A 134 -7.79 -13.76 4.92
C ALA A 134 -7.53 -12.24 4.76
N ASN A 135 -7.55 -11.51 5.87
CA ASN A 135 -7.25 -10.07 5.86
C ASN A 135 -5.82 -9.78 5.43
N GLU A 136 -4.87 -10.61 5.84
CA GLU A 136 -3.48 -10.45 5.42
C GLU A 136 -3.28 -10.77 3.94
N ASN A 137 -4.05 -11.72 3.39
CA ASN A 137 -4.03 -12.01 1.96
C ASN A 137 -4.65 -10.87 1.13
N ARG A 138 -5.70 -10.21 1.65
CA ARG A 138 -6.32 -9.03 1.04
C ARG A 138 -5.47 -7.81 1.33
N ARG A 139 -4.53 -7.51 0.47
CA ARG A 139 -3.58 -6.43 0.72
C ARG A 139 -3.21 -5.68 -0.55
N VAL A 140 -2.69 -4.50 -0.34
CA VAL A 140 -1.97 -3.75 -1.37
C VAL A 140 -0.52 -3.65 -0.92
N GLU A 141 0.39 -3.97 -1.81
CA GLU A 141 1.82 -3.80 -1.60
C GLU A 141 2.37 -2.79 -2.59
N ILE A 142 3.50 -2.18 -2.25
CA ILE A 142 4.28 -1.41 -3.21
C ILE A 142 5.62 -2.09 -3.42
N MET A 143 6.02 -2.24 -4.67
CA MET A 143 7.35 -2.70 -5.04
C MET A 143 8.19 -1.50 -5.44
N ILE A 144 9.40 -1.44 -4.92
CA ILE A 144 10.35 -0.39 -5.27
C ILE A 144 10.95 -0.70 -6.64
N VAL A 145 10.71 0.18 -7.61
CA VAL A 145 11.22 0.04 -8.97
C VAL A 145 12.52 0.83 -9.15
N GLU A 146 12.55 2.04 -8.61
CA GLU A 146 13.75 2.87 -8.52
C GLU A 146 13.71 3.68 -7.23
N ASN A 147 14.87 3.91 -6.66
CA ASN A 147 14.98 4.71 -5.44
C ASN A 147 16.29 5.47 -5.36
#